data_161a9324b482ac078af15f4faa52a31b
#
_entry.id   161a9324b482ac078af15f4faa52a31b
#
_cell.length_a   1.000
_cell.length_b   1.000
_cell.length_c   1.000
_cell.angle_alpha   90.00
_cell.angle_beta   90.00
_cell.angle_gamma   90.00
#
_symmetry.space_group_name_H-M   'P 1'
#
loop_
_entity.id
_entity.type
_entity.pdbx_description
1 polymer ?
#
loop_
_entity_poly.entity_id
_entity_poly.type
_entity_poly.pdbx_seq_one_letter_code
_entity_poly.pdbx_strand_id
1 'polypeptide(L)'
;MHIYYIELLISFVSILPAIVAITKWKKIPPSYYPFIWFIWLTVLRDILAAISAQIYRNNAVVTNIYVLLAGIFLLLQFNNWSLFKQHKKMFYFLLALFIAVWCWEFLYFTNLWHYSSYYRIIFNFIIVLLSIHTINLIINSTPTKLIKNGVFLICIAFIILYTIKIILEIIFALGSYTNNVFMNHIYDKILYLFIPINILYAIAIKLIPQKSTFTL
;
A
#
# COMPACT_ATOMS: atom_id res chain seq x y z
N MET A 1 -26.56 -4.78 9.82
CA MET A 1 -25.78 -4.26 10.97
C MET A 1 -24.52 -5.11 11.24
N HIS A 2 -24.58 -6.46 11.28
CA HIS A 2 -23.41 -7.33 11.50
C HIS A 2 -22.27 -7.18 10.48
N ILE A 3 -22.57 -7.02 9.20
CA ILE A 3 -21.57 -6.90 8.13
C ILE A 3 -20.68 -5.64 8.34
N TYR A 4 -21.28 -4.51 8.68
CA TYR A 4 -20.56 -3.26 8.92
C TYR A 4 -19.51 -3.37 10.05
N TYR A 5 -19.84 -4.07 11.14
CA TYR A 5 -18.88 -4.28 12.24
C TYR A 5 -17.73 -5.22 11.84
N ILE A 6 -17.99 -6.22 11.00
CA ILE A 6 -16.96 -7.12 10.48
C ILE A 6 -16.01 -6.36 9.55
N GLU A 7 -16.52 -5.53 8.66
CA GLU A 7 -15.71 -4.68 7.78
C GLU A 7 -14.83 -3.72 8.60
N LEU A 8 -15.40 -3.10 9.63
CA LEU A 8 -14.67 -2.21 10.53
C LEU A 8 -13.54 -2.96 11.27
N LEU A 9 -13.82 -4.15 11.79
CA LEU A 9 -12.82 -4.98 12.46
C LEU A 9 -11.69 -5.40 11.52
N ILE A 10 -12.01 -5.79 10.28
CA ILE A 10 -11.02 -6.17 9.28
C ILE A 10 -10.15 -4.96 8.88
N SER A 11 -10.73 -3.77 8.77
CA SER A 11 -9.98 -2.54 8.47
C SER A 11 -8.91 -2.26 9.53
N PHE A 12 -9.20 -2.56 10.81
CA PHE A 12 -8.23 -2.37 11.90
C PHE A 12 -7.14 -3.44 12.00
N VAL A 13 -7.14 -4.47 11.17
CA VAL A 13 -6.02 -5.45 11.13
C VAL A 13 -4.69 -4.77 10.74
N SER A 14 -4.74 -3.61 10.07
CA SER A 14 -3.56 -2.75 9.80
C SER A 14 -2.82 -2.31 11.08
N ILE A 15 -3.47 -2.32 12.24
CA ILE A 15 -2.84 -2.02 13.54
C ILE A 15 -1.78 -3.07 13.90
N LEU A 16 -1.94 -4.32 13.48
CA LEU A 16 -1.00 -5.40 13.81
C LEU A 16 0.44 -5.11 13.32
N PRO A 17 0.70 -4.83 12.02
CA PRO A 17 2.03 -4.45 11.58
C PRO A 17 2.50 -3.11 12.18
N ALA A 18 1.58 -2.17 12.49
CA ALA A 18 1.93 -0.90 13.11
C ALA A 18 2.47 -1.09 14.53
N ILE A 19 1.87 -1.95 15.35
CA ILE A 19 2.36 -2.29 16.70
C ILE A 19 3.74 -2.94 16.60
N VAL A 20 3.93 -3.90 15.68
CA VAL A 20 5.23 -4.54 15.47
C VAL A 20 6.29 -3.52 15.05
N ALA A 21 5.93 -2.54 14.23
CA ALA A 21 6.82 -1.46 13.83
C ALA A 21 7.21 -0.56 15.02
N ILE A 22 6.28 -0.22 15.90
CA ILE A 22 6.55 0.58 17.11
C ILE A 22 7.50 -0.16 18.04
N THR A 23 7.24 -1.44 18.34
CA THR A 23 8.08 -2.23 19.25
C THR A 23 9.50 -2.41 18.73
N LYS A 24 9.69 -2.38 17.42
CA LYS A 24 11.02 -2.52 16.78
C LYS A 24 11.63 -1.21 16.28
N TRP A 25 10.98 -0.08 16.47
CA TRP A 25 11.37 1.21 15.88
C TRP A 25 12.86 1.54 16.05
N LYS A 26 13.38 1.41 17.26
CA LYS A 26 14.81 1.71 17.56
C LYS A 26 15.80 0.79 16.83
N LYS A 27 15.36 -0.39 16.40
CA LYS A 27 16.19 -1.43 15.75
C LYS A 27 16.05 -1.43 14.23
N ILE A 28 15.06 -0.72 13.68
CA ILE A 28 14.82 -0.67 12.23
C ILE A 28 15.82 0.29 11.57
N PRO A 29 16.53 -0.16 10.51
CA PRO A 29 17.44 0.72 9.77
C PRO A 29 16.65 1.78 8.97
N PRO A 30 17.25 2.99 8.76
CA PRO A 30 16.60 4.10 8.04
C PRO A 30 16.11 3.74 6.64
N SER A 31 16.72 2.75 5.99
CA SER A 31 16.30 2.28 4.68
C SER A 31 14.87 1.70 4.62
N TYR A 32 14.27 1.40 5.77
CA TYR A 32 12.90 0.90 5.86
C TYR A 32 11.90 1.94 6.39
N TYR A 33 12.34 3.13 6.76
CA TYR A 33 11.44 4.16 7.33
C TYR A 33 10.26 4.52 6.44
N PRO A 34 10.40 4.69 5.10
CA PRO A 34 9.24 5.00 4.27
C PRO A 34 8.16 3.91 4.28
N PHE A 35 8.57 2.62 4.37
CA PHE A 35 7.61 1.52 4.52
C PHE A 35 6.90 1.56 5.87
N ILE A 36 7.62 1.89 6.95
CA ILE A 36 7.00 2.02 8.28
C ILE A 36 6.04 3.21 8.31
N TRP A 37 6.40 4.34 7.69
CA TRP A 37 5.51 5.49 7.55
C TRP A 37 4.27 5.16 6.72
N PHE A 38 4.42 4.38 5.65
CA PHE A 38 3.29 3.86 4.89
C PHE A 38 2.33 3.02 5.78
N ILE A 39 2.86 2.14 6.65
CA ILE A 39 2.04 1.35 7.58
C ILE A 39 1.27 2.26 8.55
N TRP A 40 1.93 3.24 9.17
CA TRP A 40 1.27 4.18 10.08
C TRP A 40 0.26 5.09 9.35
N LEU A 41 0.59 5.52 8.15
CA LEU A 41 -0.33 6.27 7.29
C LEU A 41 -1.59 5.45 6.97
N THR A 42 -1.45 4.13 6.78
CA THR A 42 -2.60 3.23 6.55
C THR A 42 -3.52 3.19 7.76
N VAL A 43 -2.98 3.04 8.97
CA VAL A 43 -3.78 3.08 10.21
C VAL A 43 -4.46 4.44 10.39
N LEU A 44 -3.73 5.53 10.16
CA LEU A 44 -4.30 6.87 10.22
C LEU A 44 -5.45 7.05 9.22
N ARG A 45 -5.28 6.55 7.99
CA ARG A 45 -6.33 6.55 6.97
C ARG A 45 -7.56 5.77 7.43
N ASP A 46 -7.39 4.59 8.03
CA ASP A 46 -8.51 3.76 8.48
C ASP A 46 -9.33 4.49 9.55
N ILE A 47 -8.67 5.15 10.50
CA ILE A 47 -9.32 5.97 11.53
C ILE A 47 -10.04 7.18 10.90
N LEU A 48 -9.33 7.96 10.08
CA LEU A 48 -9.91 9.16 9.47
C LEU A 48 -11.05 8.83 8.49
N ALA A 49 -10.94 7.72 7.76
CA ALA A 49 -11.99 7.26 6.86
C ALA A 49 -13.25 6.84 7.62
N ALA A 50 -13.11 6.16 8.77
CA ALA A 50 -14.22 5.81 9.63
C ALA A 50 -14.95 7.06 10.18
N ILE A 51 -14.18 8.04 10.67
CA ILE A 51 -14.71 9.32 11.17
C ILE A 51 -15.41 10.09 10.04
N SER A 52 -14.76 10.20 8.87
CA SER A 52 -15.31 10.90 7.71
C SER A 52 -16.60 10.25 7.20
N ALA A 53 -16.66 8.92 7.18
CA ALA A 53 -17.86 8.17 6.80
C ALA A 53 -19.03 8.42 7.77
N GLN A 54 -18.76 8.59 9.08
CA GLN A 54 -19.80 8.89 10.07
C GLN A 54 -20.32 10.32 9.95
N ILE A 55 -19.43 11.31 9.77
CA ILE A 55 -19.78 12.72 9.74
C ILE A 55 -20.37 13.14 8.38
N TYR A 56 -19.69 12.77 7.31
CA TYR A 56 -19.98 13.23 5.94
C TYR A 56 -20.66 12.16 5.07
N ARG A 57 -20.86 10.93 5.58
CA ARG A 57 -21.33 9.77 4.83
C ARG A 57 -20.47 9.48 3.59
N ASN A 58 -19.23 9.97 3.58
CA ASN A 58 -18.28 9.85 2.49
C ASN A 58 -16.84 9.86 3.03
N ASN A 59 -16.01 8.94 2.59
CA ASN A 59 -14.60 8.85 2.97
C ASN A 59 -13.65 9.02 1.77
N ALA A 60 -14.19 9.44 0.61
CA ALA A 60 -13.42 9.55 -0.64
C ALA A 60 -12.24 10.54 -0.49
N VAL A 61 -12.46 11.71 0.11
CA VAL A 61 -11.41 12.73 0.29
C VAL A 61 -10.20 12.16 1.04
N VAL A 62 -10.45 11.51 2.19
CA VAL A 62 -9.41 10.90 3.00
C VAL A 62 -8.66 9.84 2.20
N THR A 63 -9.41 9.00 1.49
CA THR A 63 -8.84 7.89 0.73
C THR A 63 -8.04 8.38 -0.49
N ASN A 64 -8.48 9.43 -1.16
CA ASN A 64 -7.80 10.00 -2.33
C ASN A 64 -6.46 10.67 -1.93
N ILE A 65 -6.44 11.40 -0.82
CA ILE A 65 -5.20 11.96 -0.27
C ILE A 65 -4.25 10.84 0.19
N TYR A 66 -4.79 9.85 0.88
CA TYR A 66 -4.00 8.69 1.33
C TYR A 66 -3.29 8.00 0.17
N VAL A 67 -3.97 7.74 -0.96
CA VAL A 67 -3.39 6.99 -2.07
C VAL A 67 -2.21 7.73 -2.70
N LEU A 68 -2.27 9.08 -2.79
CA LEU A 68 -1.14 9.89 -3.24
C LEU A 68 0.06 9.75 -2.27
N LEU A 69 -0.17 9.96 -0.97
CA LEU A 69 0.90 9.87 0.03
C LEU A 69 1.48 8.47 0.11
N ALA A 70 0.65 7.43 0.03
CA ALA A 70 1.08 6.04 -0.03
C ALA A 70 1.99 5.79 -1.24
N GLY A 71 1.63 6.34 -2.40
CA GLY A 71 2.46 6.26 -3.61
C GLY A 71 3.84 6.87 -3.42
N ILE A 72 3.90 8.05 -2.83
CA ILE A 72 5.17 8.74 -2.53
C ILE A 72 6.02 7.90 -1.56
N PHE A 73 5.44 7.42 -0.44
CA PHE A 73 6.20 6.62 0.52
C PHE A 73 6.68 5.29 -0.05
N LEU A 74 5.89 4.62 -0.88
CA LEU A 74 6.32 3.39 -1.52
C LEU A 74 7.41 3.62 -2.57
N LEU A 75 7.34 4.67 -3.38
CA LEU A 75 8.43 5.04 -4.29
C LEU A 75 9.72 5.36 -3.52
N LEU A 76 9.64 6.11 -2.42
CA LEU A 76 10.77 6.38 -1.54
C LEU A 76 11.33 5.08 -0.95
N GLN A 77 10.47 4.11 -0.63
CA GLN A 77 10.91 2.81 -0.12
C GLN A 77 11.71 2.03 -1.16
N PHE A 78 11.24 1.95 -2.40
CA PHE A 78 11.98 1.30 -3.48
C PHE A 78 13.31 2.02 -3.77
N ASN A 79 13.33 3.35 -3.69
CA ASN A 79 14.57 4.12 -3.82
C ASN A 79 15.56 3.79 -2.69
N ASN A 80 15.08 3.68 -1.45
CA ASN A 80 15.91 3.32 -0.30
C ASN A 80 16.44 1.87 -0.36
N TRP A 81 15.75 0.98 -1.07
CA TRP A 81 16.26 -0.36 -1.40
C TRP A 81 17.23 -0.37 -2.58
N SER A 82 17.69 0.82 -3.01
CA SER A 82 18.66 1.02 -4.09
C SER A 82 18.16 0.60 -5.48
N LEU A 83 16.86 0.43 -5.68
CA LEU A 83 16.29 0.04 -6.97
C LEU A 83 16.62 1.06 -8.07
N PHE A 84 16.64 2.35 -7.72
CA PHE A 84 16.92 3.46 -8.64
C PHE A 84 18.37 3.98 -8.58
N LYS A 85 19.30 3.24 -7.94
CA LYS A 85 20.68 3.70 -7.74
C LYS A 85 21.37 4.08 -9.06
N GLN A 86 21.16 3.29 -10.12
CA GLN A 86 21.73 3.55 -11.44
C GLN A 86 20.86 4.48 -12.31
N HIS A 87 19.57 4.60 -12.01
CA HIS A 87 18.57 5.31 -12.81
C HIS A 87 17.79 6.35 -11.98
N LYS A 88 18.48 7.28 -11.33
CA LYS A 88 17.82 8.32 -10.50
C LYS A 88 16.79 9.14 -11.26
N LYS A 89 16.99 9.36 -12.57
CA LYS A 89 16.02 10.06 -13.43
C LYS A 89 14.66 9.34 -13.47
N MET A 90 14.66 8.00 -13.46
CA MET A 90 13.44 7.19 -13.44
C MET A 90 12.66 7.37 -12.14
N PHE A 91 13.34 7.48 -11.00
CA PHE A 91 12.69 7.77 -9.71
C PHE A 91 11.95 9.12 -9.76
N TYR A 92 12.63 10.19 -10.18
CA TYR A 92 12.00 11.52 -10.28
C TYR A 92 10.88 11.55 -11.32
N PHE A 93 11.04 10.84 -12.43
CA PHE A 93 9.99 10.69 -13.44
C PHE A 93 8.74 10.03 -12.87
N LEU A 94 8.88 8.91 -12.15
CA LEU A 94 7.75 8.22 -11.54
C LEU A 94 7.07 9.07 -10.45
N LEU A 95 7.86 9.82 -9.66
CA LEU A 95 7.34 10.73 -8.66
C LEU A 95 6.52 11.85 -9.30
N ALA A 96 7.06 12.47 -10.35
CA ALA A 96 6.35 13.50 -11.11
C ALA A 96 5.10 12.95 -11.79
N LEU A 97 5.17 11.74 -12.35
CA LEU A 97 4.04 11.05 -12.95
C LEU A 97 2.90 10.83 -11.94
N PHE A 98 3.20 10.36 -10.72
CA PHE A 98 2.20 10.16 -9.68
C PHE A 98 1.48 11.46 -9.32
N ILE A 99 2.24 12.53 -9.10
CA ILE A 99 1.66 13.83 -8.79
C ILE A 99 0.85 14.36 -9.97
N ALA A 100 1.38 14.28 -11.19
CA ALA A 100 0.73 14.80 -12.39
C ALA A 100 -0.58 14.08 -12.69
N VAL A 101 -0.60 12.74 -12.64
CA VAL A 101 -1.82 11.96 -12.89
C VAL A 101 -2.87 12.22 -11.82
N TRP A 102 -2.46 12.31 -10.55
CA TRP A 102 -3.37 12.64 -9.45
C TRP A 102 -3.98 14.03 -9.62
N CYS A 103 -3.14 15.05 -9.89
CA CYS A 103 -3.62 16.41 -10.14
C CYS A 103 -4.53 16.46 -11.37
N TRP A 104 -4.16 15.79 -12.47
CA TRP A 104 -4.95 15.75 -13.70
C TRP A 104 -6.33 15.14 -13.46
N GLU A 105 -6.42 14.01 -12.74
CA GLU A 105 -7.70 13.37 -12.44
C GLU A 105 -8.63 14.28 -11.63
N PHE A 106 -8.11 14.93 -10.57
CA PHE A 106 -8.93 15.77 -9.69
C PHE A 106 -9.20 17.18 -10.23
N LEU A 107 -8.40 17.69 -11.14
CA LEU A 107 -8.64 19.01 -11.74
C LEU A 107 -9.58 18.96 -12.95
N TYR A 108 -9.57 17.85 -13.70
CA TYR A 108 -10.27 17.76 -14.99
C TYR A 108 -11.41 16.74 -15.02
N PHE A 109 -11.32 15.63 -14.28
CA PHE A 109 -12.28 14.52 -14.42
C PHE A 109 -13.21 14.37 -13.22
N THR A 110 -12.72 14.59 -12.02
CA THR A 110 -13.50 14.37 -10.80
C THR A 110 -13.21 15.48 -9.79
N ASN A 111 -13.90 15.43 -8.66
CA ASN A 111 -13.55 16.21 -7.48
C ASN A 111 -13.08 15.26 -6.36
N LEU A 112 -12.50 15.80 -5.31
CA LEU A 112 -12.01 15.00 -4.18
C LEU A 112 -13.08 14.17 -3.46
N TRP A 113 -14.35 14.49 -3.65
CA TRP A 113 -15.49 13.79 -3.05
C TRP A 113 -15.88 12.51 -3.81
N HIS A 114 -15.30 12.27 -4.99
CA HIS A 114 -15.48 11.05 -5.76
C HIS A 114 -14.19 10.21 -5.75
N TYR A 115 -14.35 8.89 -5.77
CA TYR A 115 -13.18 8.00 -5.83
C TYR A 115 -12.46 8.14 -7.17
N SER A 116 -11.13 8.29 -7.11
CA SER A 116 -10.27 8.28 -8.29
C SER A 116 -9.93 6.84 -8.67
N SER A 117 -10.29 6.39 -9.86
CA SER A 117 -9.95 5.04 -10.31
C SER A 117 -8.72 5.02 -11.23
N TYR A 118 -8.56 6.03 -12.10
CA TYR A 118 -7.45 6.05 -13.06
C TYR A 118 -6.09 6.17 -12.38
N TYR A 119 -5.93 7.10 -11.45
CA TYR A 119 -4.70 7.22 -10.66
C TYR A 119 -4.38 5.92 -9.92
N ARG A 120 -5.37 5.28 -9.31
CA ARG A 120 -5.19 4.04 -8.55
C ARG A 120 -4.76 2.87 -9.43
N ILE A 121 -5.31 2.75 -10.65
CA ILE A 121 -4.90 1.71 -11.60
C ILE A 121 -3.42 1.89 -11.94
N ILE A 122 -3.00 3.09 -12.35
CA ILE A 122 -1.61 3.40 -12.72
C ILE A 122 -0.67 3.18 -11.53
N PHE A 123 -1.03 3.72 -10.37
CA PHE A 123 -0.26 3.57 -9.14
C PHE A 123 -0.07 2.10 -8.77
N ASN A 124 -1.16 1.33 -8.68
CA ASN A 124 -1.12 -0.08 -8.30
C ASN A 124 -0.27 -0.89 -9.30
N PHE A 125 -0.41 -0.62 -10.58
CA PHE A 125 0.36 -1.29 -11.64
C PHE A 125 1.87 -1.03 -11.51
N ILE A 126 2.27 0.22 -11.29
CA ILE A 126 3.67 0.58 -11.10
C ILE A 126 4.25 -0.11 -9.86
N ILE A 127 3.52 -0.15 -8.73
CA ILE A 127 3.98 -0.83 -7.52
C ILE A 127 4.17 -2.33 -7.74
N VAL A 128 3.28 -2.98 -8.49
CA VAL A 128 3.43 -4.40 -8.86
C VAL A 128 4.71 -4.61 -9.68
N LEU A 129 4.96 -3.79 -10.72
CA LEU A 129 6.15 -3.90 -11.56
C LEU A 129 7.44 -3.69 -10.76
N LEU A 130 7.49 -2.67 -9.90
CA LEU A 130 8.64 -2.40 -9.04
C LEU A 130 8.89 -3.55 -8.04
N SER A 131 7.82 -4.15 -7.52
CA SER A 131 7.92 -5.31 -6.62
C SER A 131 8.47 -6.53 -7.33
N ILE A 132 7.99 -6.85 -8.54
CA ILE A 132 8.51 -7.95 -9.37
C ILE A 132 9.99 -7.72 -9.67
N HIS A 133 10.36 -6.51 -10.10
CA HIS A 133 11.76 -6.19 -10.39
C HIS A 133 12.65 -6.34 -9.14
N THR A 134 12.18 -5.88 -7.98
CA THR A 134 12.90 -6.03 -6.71
C THR A 134 13.09 -7.51 -6.34
N ILE A 135 12.06 -8.34 -6.51
CA ILE A 135 12.15 -9.79 -6.28
C ILE A 135 13.20 -10.42 -7.19
N ASN A 136 13.20 -10.07 -8.48
CA ASN A 136 14.21 -10.59 -9.43
C ASN A 136 15.64 -10.24 -9.00
N LEU A 137 15.88 -9.03 -8.51
CA LEU A 137 17.18 -8.62 -8.00
C LEU A 137 17.58 -9.45 -6.75
N ILE A 138 16.64 -9.70 -5.84
CA ILE A 138 16.90 -10.50 -4.62
C ILE A 138 17.24 -11.95 -4.99
N ILE A 139 16.49 -12.57 -5.89
CA ILE A 139 16.72 -13.95 -6.32
C ILE A 139 18.12 -14.10 -6.93
N ASN A 140 18.52 -13.15 -7.77
CA ASN A 140 19.82 -13.17 -8.44
C ASN A 140 21.01 -12.92 -7.48
N SER A 141 20.77 -12.16 -6.38
CA SER A 141 21.83 -11.82 -5.43
C SER A 141 21.96 -12.79 -4.25
N THR A 142 20.85 -13.34 -3.76
CA THR A 142 20.80 -14.21 -2.57
C THR A 142 19.78 -15.33 -2.71
N PRO A 143 20.09 -16.42 -3.47
CA PRO A 143 19.10 -17.46 -3.76
C PRO A 143 18.69 -18.29 -2.54
N THR A 144 19.46 -18.25 -1.44
CA THR A 144 19.19 -19.05 -0.25
C THR A 144 18.37 -18.26 0.78
N LYS A 145 17.28 -18.86 1.28
CA LYS A 145 16.44 -18.34 2.38
C LYS A 145 15.56 -17.12 2.04
N LEU A 146 14.96 -17.07 0.84
CA LEU A 146 14.06 -16.01 0.40
C LEU A 146 12.94 -15.70 1.42
N ILE A 147 12.35 -16.74 2.03
CA ILE A 147 11.27 -16.59 3.02
C ILE A 147 11.72 -15.83 4.29
N LYS A 148 13.03 -15.79 4.57
CA LYS A 148 13.59 -15.04 5.70
C LYS A 148 13.99 -13.60 5.33
N ASN A 149 13.81 -13.21 4.10
CA ASN A 149 14.11 -11.86 3.63
C ASN A 149 12.86 -10.96 3.76
N GLY A 150 12.93 -9.94 4.63
CA GLY A 150 11.82 -9.03 4.87
C GLY A 150 11.40 -8.25 3.61
N VAL A 151 12.35 -7.84 2.74
CA VAL A 151 12.04 -7.15 1.47
C VAL A 151 11.27 -8.06 0.53
N PHE A 152 11.68 -9.32 0.42
CA PHE A 152 11.00 -10.31 -0.40
C PHE A 152 9.54 -10.49 0.03
N LEU A 153 9.27 -10.63 1.33
CA LEU A 153 7.91 -10.80 1.86
C LEU A 153 7.06 -9.55 1.65
N ILE A 154 7.63 -8.34 1.81
CA ILE A 154 6.93 -7.09 1.52
C ILE A 154 6.54 -7.03 0.05
N CYS A 155 7.45 -7.36 -0.86
CA CYS A 155 7.18 -7.34 -2.30
C CYS A 155 6.11 -8.37 -2.70
N ILE A 156 6.12 -9.58 -2.13
CA ILE A 156 5.05 -10.58 -2.33
C ILE A 156 3.70 -10.02 -1.89
N ALA A 157 3.65 -9.42 -0.70
CA ALA A 157 2.43 -8.81 -0.19
C ALA A 157 1.94 -7.67 -1.09
N PHE A 158 2.83 -6.84 -1.64
CA PHE A 158 2.48 -5.79 -2.60
C PHE A 158 1.93 -6.37 -3.89
N ILE A 159 2.56 -7.39 -4.47
CA ILE A 159 2.08 -8.02 -5.70
C ILE A 159 0.66 -8.53 -5.50
N ILE A 160 0.41 -9.31 -4.44
CA ILE A 160 -0.92 -9.87 -4.17
C ILE A 160 -1.95 -8.75 -3.98
N LEU A 161 -1.67 -7.79 -3.08
CA LEU A 161 -2.60 -6.72 -2.74
C LEU A 161 -2.92 -5.84 -3.93
N TYR A 162 -1.88 -5.33 -4.61
CA TYR A 162 -2.07 -4.33 -5.65
C TYR A 162 -2.59 -4.93 -6.96
N THR A 163 -2.30 -6.21 -7.28
CA THR A 163 -2.93 -6.90 -8.42
C THR A 163 -4.44 -7.01 -8.23
N ILE A 164 -4.89 -7.38 -7.03
CA ILE A 164 -6.32 -7.46 -6.73
C ILE A 164 -6.96 -6.08 -6.79
N LYS A 165 -6.28 -5.04 -6.27
CA LYS A 165 -6.76 -3.66 -6.38
C LYS A 165 -6.88 -3.17 -7.82
N ILE A 166 -5.95 -3.55 -8.71
CA ILE A 166 -6.06 -3.21 -10.14
C ILE A 166 -7.35 -3.78 -10.72
N ILE A 167 -7.63 -5.06 -10.47
CA ILE A 167 -8.83 -5.72 -10.97
C ILE A 167 -10.09 -5.00 -10.48
N LEU A 168 -10.14 -4.67 -9.19
CA LEU A 168 -11.27 -3.92 -8.61
C LEU A 168 -11.44 -2.54 -9.26
N GLU A 169 -10.37 -1.77 -9.36
CA GLU A 169 -10.45 -0.41 -9.93
C GLU A 169 -10.86 -0.45 -11.42
N ILE A 170 -10.44 -1.46 -12.18
CA ILE A 170 -10.88 -1.64 -13.57
C ILE A 170 -12.38 -1.94 -13.62
N ILE A 171 -12.88 -2.84 -12.76
CA ILE A 171 -14.32 -3.15 -12.68
C ILE A 171 -15.11 -1.88 -12.32
N PHE A 172 -14.62 -1.08 -11.38
CA PHE A 172 -15.22 0.21 -11.03
C PHE A 172 -15.22 1.19 -12.21
N ALA A 173 -14.09 1.34 -12.90
CA ALA A 173 -13.93 2.28 -14.01
C ALA A 173 -14.80 1.90 -15.22
N LEU A 174 -15.03 0.62 -15.49
CA LEU A 174 -15.88 0.14 -16.56
C LEU A 174 -17.38 0.32 -16.29
N GLY A 175 -17.76 0.91 -15.15
CA GLY A 175 -19.16 1.25 -14.88
C GLY A 175 -20.08 0.04 -14.69
N SER A 176 -19.56 -1.12 -14.29
CA SER A 176 -20.35 -2.31 -13.95
C SER A 176 -21.23 -2.07 -12.70
N TYR A 177 -21.66 -0.84 -12.49
CA TYR A 177 -22.51 -0.39 -11.39
C TYR A 177 -23.93 -0.94 -11.41
N THR A 178 -24.32 -1.66 -12.48
CA THR A 178 -25.68 -2.13 -12.66
C THR A 178 -26.07 -3.26 -11.71
N ASN A 179 -25.11 -3.87 -11.00
CA ASN A 179 -25.42 -4.97 -10.08
C ASN A 179 -24.74 -4.75 -8.71
N ASN A 180 -25.28 -3.86 -7.89
CA ASN A 180 -24.78 -3.52 -6.55
C ASN A 180 -24.55 -4.77 -5.66
N VAL A 181 -25.36 -5.82 -5.80
CA VAL A 181 -25.25 -7.05 -5.01
C VAL A 181 -23.98 -7.83 -5.34
N PHE A 182 -23.67 -7.98 -6.63
CA PHE A 182 -22.46 -8.69 -7.08
C PHE A 182 -21.18 -7.97 -6.65
N MET A 183 -21.16 -6.65 -6.79
CA MET A 183 -20.02 -5.82 -6.39
C MET A 183 -19.78 -5.84 -4.88
N ASN A 184 -20.84 -5.77 -4.08
CA ASN A 184 -20.75 -5.87 -2.63
C ASN A 184 -20.16 -7.24 -2.22
N HIS A 185 -20.60 -8.35 -2.82
CA HIS A 185 -20.06 -9.68 -2.54
C HIS A 185 -18.57 -9.82 -2.91
N ILE A 186 -18.11 -9.20 -4.00
CA ILE A 186 -16.70 -9.20 -4.37
C ILE A 186 -15.90 -8.39 -3.34
N TYR A 187 -16.41 -7.22 -3.00
CA TYR A 187 -15.75 -6.32 -2.05
C TYR A 187 -15.60 -6.97 -0.68
N ASP A 188 -16.65 -7.59 -0.16
CA ASP A 188 -16.65 -8.32 1.10
C ASP A 188 -15.58 -9.42 1.12
N LYS A 189 -15.49 -10.22 0.05
CA LYS A 189 -14.49 -11.30 -0.04
C LYS A 189 -13.07 -10.76 -0.09
N ILE A 190 -12.84 -9.65 -0.76
CA ILE A 190 -11.52 -9.03 -0.87
C ILE A 190 -11.08 -8.43 0.47
N LEU A 191 -12.01 -7.93 1.28
CA LEU A 191 -11.70 -7.47 2.63
C LEU A 191 -10.98 -8.55 3.45
N TYR A 192 -11.38 -9.80 3.36
CA TYR A 192 -10.70 -10.89 4.08
C TYR A 192 -9.25 -11.09 3.67
N LEU A 193 -8.84 -10.68 2.45
CA LEU A 193 -7.44 -10.74 2.02
C LEU A 193 -6.53 -9.72 2.71
N PHE A 194 -7.09 -8.67 3.30
CA PHE A 194 -6.30 -7.74 4.12
C PHE A 194 -5.72 -8.41 5.37
N ILE A 195 -6.37 -9.46 5.89
CA ILE A 195 -5.88 -10.17 7.08
C ILE A 195 -4.53 -10.84 6.81
N PRO A 196 -4.41 -11.78 5.85
CA PRO A 196 -3.11 -12.43 5.58
C PRO A 196 -2.05 -11.44 5.11
N ILE A 197 -2.41 -10.38 4.38
CA ILE A 197 -1.46 -9.36 3.94
C ILE A 197 -0.87 -8.60 5.13
N ASN A 198 -1.69 -8.17 6.08
CA ASN A 198 -1.20 -7.47 7.28
C ASN A 198 -0.38 -8.40 8.19
N ILE A 199 -0.72 -9.68 8.27
CA ILE A 199 0.11 -10.69 8.94
C ILE A 199 1.47 -10.80 8.24
N LEU A 200 1.49 -10.83 6.90
CA LEU A 200 2.71 -10.88 6.11
C LEU A 200 3.59 -9.64 6.35
N TYR A 201 3.00 -8.44 6.42
CA TYR A 201 3.73 -7.21 6.78
C TYR A 201 4.30 -7.30 8.19
N ALA A 202 3.55 -7.79 9.16
CA ALA A 202 4.04 -7.94 10.53
C ALA A 202 5.22 -8.93 10.62
N ILE A 203 5.14 -10.05 9.89
CA ILE A 203 6.24 -11.02 9.79
C ILE A 203 7.44 -10.37 9.09
N ALA A 204 7.23 -9.68 7.98
CA ALA A 204 8.29 -9.00 7.24
C ALA A 204 9.01 -7.98 8.13
N ILE A 205 8.29 -7.17 8.91
CA ILE A 205 8.89 -6.21 9.85
C ILE A 205 9.72 -6.93 10.93
N LYS A 206 9.28 -8.10 11.39
CA LYS A 206 10.08 -8.92 12.33
C LYS A 206 11.38 -9.42 11.70
N LEU A 207 11.41 -9.63 10.40
CA LEU A 207 12.56 -10.14 9.65
C LEU A 207 13.48 -9.03 9.12
N ILE A 208 13.13 -7.75 9.28
CA ILE A 208 14.01 -6.63 8.94
C ILE A 208 15.33 -6.77 9.71
N PRO A 209 16.50 -6.72 9.04
CA PRO A 209 17.80 -6.73 9.70
C PRO A 209 17.89 -5.64 10.76
N GLN A 210 18.43 -5.96 11.91
CA GLN A 210 18.60 -4.95 12.96
C GLN A 210 19.73 -3.99 12.59
N LYS A 211 19.56 -2.71 12.95
CA LYS A 211 20.62 -1.71 12.85
C LYS A 211 21.81 -2.22 13.69
N SER A 212 22.97 -2.41 13.09
CA SER A 212 24.19 -2.73 13.83
C SER A 212 24.50 -1.55 14.76
N THR A 213 24.31 -1.71 16.05
CA THR A 213 24.84 -0.80 17.05
C THR A 213 26.32 -1.19 17.21
N PHE A 214 27.21 -0.44 16.57
CA PHE A 214 28.61 -0.49 16.97
C PHE A 214 28.68 0.16 18.37
N THR A 215 28.76 -0.66 19.40
CA THR A 215 29.28 -0.24 20.70
C THR A 215 30.79 -0.09 20.52
N LEU A 216 31.28 1.16 20.48
CA LEU A 216 32.70 1.48 20.68
C LEU A 216 33.08 1.14 22.12
#